data_57cf9ab1d7bd55a2fd3ee8b8906f3774
#
_entry.id   57cf9ab1d7bd55a2fd3ee8b8906f3774
#
_cell.length_a   1.000
_cell.length_b   1.000
_cell.length_c   1.000
_cell.angle_alpha   90.00
_cell.angle_beta   90.00
_cell.angle_gamma   90.00
#
_symmetry.space_group_name_H-M   'P 1'
#
loop_
_entity.id
_entity.type
_entity.pdbx_description
1 polymer ?
#
loop_
_entity_poly.entity_id
_entity_poly.type
_entity_poly.pdbx_seq_one_letter_code
_entity_poly.pdbx_strand_id
1 'polypeptide(L)' 'MPRFYFDVVVDGEMSPDLQGLILDNAEAAHREGLHVVKILSREKAGDAAPADCELEILDGHRKLLVRLHFSMP' A
#
# COMPACT_ATOMS: atom_id res chain seq x y z
N MET A 1 -0.04 20.92 1.38
CA MET A 1 -0.05 19.58 1.96
C MET A 1 0.56 18.60 0.99
N PRO A 2 1.45 17.71 1.45
CA PRO A 2 2.14 16.81 0.55
C PRO A 2 1.24 15.71 0.01
N ARG A 3 1.61 15.21 -1.17
CA ARG A 3 0.95 14.07 -1.81
C ARG A 3 1.78 12.82 -1.56
N PHE A 4 1.09 11.72 -1.26
CA PHE A 4 1.72 10.41 -1.07
C PHE A 4 1.11 9.40 -2.01
N TYR A 5 1.90 8.39 -2.38
CA TYR A 5 1.45 7.32 -3.27
C TYR A 5 1.54 5.99 -2.56
N PHE A 6 0.58 5.12 -2.85
CA PHE A 6 0.44 3.80 -2.22
C PHE A 6 0.44 2.73 -3.30
N ASP A 7 1.62 2.27 -3.68
CA ASP A 7 1.75 1.23 -4.69
C ASP A 7 1.58 -0.14 -4.04
N VAL A 8 0.83 -1.02 -4.68
CA VAL A 8 0.60 -2.37 -4.19
C VAL A 8 1.34 -3.36 -5.06
N VAL A 9 2.06 -4.28 -4.43
CA VAL A 9 2.78 -5.36 -5.11
C VAL A 9 2.17 -6.67 -4.67
N VAL A 10 1.70 -7.47 -5.62
CA VAL A 10 1.09 -8.79 -5.35
C VAL A 10 1.86 -9.84 -6.13
N ASP A 11 2.51 -10.76 -5.42
CA ASP A 11 3.33 -11.82 -6.03
C ASP A 11 4.33 -11.29 -7.06
N GLY A 12 4.94 -10.15 -6.73
CA GLY A 12 5.95 -9.52 -7.57
C GLY A 12 5.41 -8.59 -8.65
N GLU A 13 4.09 -8.52 -8.82
CA GLU A 13 3.48 -7.61 -9.80
C GLU A 13 3.04 -6.32 -9.13
N MET A 14 3.54 -5.20 -9.61
CA MET A 14 3.22 -3.90 -9.05
C MET A 14 2.00 -3.28 -9.72
N SER A 15 1.10 -2.76 -8.87
CA SER A 15 -0.01 -1.93 -9.30
C SER A 15 0.26 -0.53 -8.77
N PRO A 16 0.79 0.38 -9.60
CA PRO A 16 1.14 1.72 -9.13
C PRO A 16 -0.09 2.57 -8.86
N ASP A 17 0.02 3.41 -7.83
CA ASP A 17 -0.99 4.41 -7.53
C ASP A 17 -0.71 5.65 -8.39
N LEU A 18 -1.61 5.94 -9.33
CA LEU A 18 -1.42 7.03 -10.27
C LEU A 18 -1.95 8.37 -9.76
N GLN A 19 -2.82 8.36 -8.75
CA GLN A 19 -3.45 9.57 -8.25
C GLN A 19 -2.84 10.08 -6.95
N GLY A 20 -2.51 9.17 -6.06
CA GLY A 20 -2.00 9.53 -4.75
C GLY A 20 -3.08 10.08 -3.84
N LEU A 21 -2.65 10.49 -2.66
CA LEU A 21 -3.52 11.05 -1.63
C LEU A 21 -2.80 12.20 -0.96
N ILE A 22 -3.51 13.30 -0.74
CA ILE A 22 -2.95 14.45 -0.04
C ILE A 22 -3.18 14.26 1.45
N LEU A 23 -2.09 14.22 2.22
CA LEU A 23 -2.12 13.99 3.66
C LEU A 23 -1.22 15.00 4.36
N ASP A 24 -1.41 15.16 5.66
CA ASP A 24 -0.69 16.19 6.43
C ASP A 24 0.82 15.97 6.47
N ASN A 25 1.25 14.72 6.63
CA ASN A 25 2.66 14.38 6.81
C ASN A 25 2.89 12.89 6.59
N ALA A 26 4.15 12.45 6.70
CA ALA A 26 4.53 11.05 6.52
C ALA A 26 3.90 10.14 7.58
N GLU A 27 3.69 10.64 8.78
CA GLU A 27 3.02 9.87 9.84
C GLU A 27 1.57 9.56 9.47
N ALA A 28 0.85 10.56 8.93
CA ALA A 28 -0.51 10.35 8.43
C ALA A 28 -0.53 9.36 7.27
N ALA A 29 0.47 9.41 6.40
CA ALA A 29 0.60 8.46 5.29
C ALA A 29 0.82 7.04 5.81
N HIS A 30 1.64 6.87 6.84
CA HIS A 30 1.88 5.56 7.45
C HIS A 30 0.60 4.98 8.05
N ARG A 31 -0.17 5.81 8.77
CA ARG A 31 -1.47 5.38 9.33
C ARG A 31 -2.44 4.96 8.22
N GLU A 32 -2.50 5.72 7.14
CA GLU A 32 -3.34 5.39 6.00
C GLU A 32 -2.90 4.07 5.37
N GLY A 33 -1.59 3.84 5.24
CA GLY A 33 -1.04 2.60 4.72
C GLY A 33 -1.43 1.40 5.56
N LEU A 34 -1.36 1.51 6.88
CA LEU A 34 -1.79 0.45 7.79
C LEU A 34 -3.28 0.15 7.63
N HIS A 35 -4.08 1.18 7.42
CA HIS A 35 -5.51 1.02 7.18
C HIS A 35 -5.77 0.28 5.87
N VAL A 36 -5.05 0.64 4.81
CA VAL A 36 -5.17 -0.03 3.51
C VAL A 36 -4.79 -1.51 3.62
N VAL A 37 -3.67 -1.80 4.29
CA VAL A 37 -3.23 -3.18 4.52
C VAL A 37 -4.30 -3.98 5.25
N LYS A 38 -4.93 -3.38 6.25
CA LYS A 38 -5.98 -4.02 7.03
C LYS A 38 -7.19 -4.37 6.15
N ILE A 39 -7.58 -3.45 5.27
CA ILE A 39 -8.69 -3.69 4.34
C ILE A 39 -8.34 -4.81 3.37
N LEU A 40 -7.17 -4.72 2.73
CA LEU A 40 -6.74 -5.71 1.74
C LEU A 40 -6.58 -7.11 2.33
N SER A 41 -6.05 -7.19 3.57
CA SER A 41 -5.84 -8.48 4.23
C SER A 41 -7.15 -9.16 4.64
N ARG A 42 -8.27 -8.43 4.63
CA ARG A 42 -9.60 -8.98 4.93
C ARG A 42 -10.33 -9.48 3.69
N GLU A 43 -9.89 -9.07 2.50
CA GLU A 43 -10.53 -9.50 1.26
C GLU A 43 -10.22 -10.97 1.02
N LYS A 44 -11.27 -11.73 0.73
CA LYS A 44 -11.08 -13.14 0.43
C LYS A 44 -10.78 -13.31 -1.05
N ALA A 45 -9.74 -14.08 -1.33
CA ALA A 45 -9.36 -14.43 -2.69
C ALA A 45 -10.09 -15.68 -3.21
N GLY A 46 -11.17 -16.10 -2.56
CA GLY A 46 -11.88 -17.31 -2.90
C GLY A 46 -11.05 -18.54 -2.58
N ASP A 47 -10.89 -19.44 -3.53
CA ASP A 47 -10.11 -20.66 -3.38
C ASP A 47 -8.64 -20.48 -3.74
N ALA A 48 -8.21 -19.26 -4.02
CA ALA A 48 -6.82 -18.97 -4.38
C ALA A 48 -5.89 -19.16 -3.18
N ALA A 49 -4.64 -19.54 -3.46
CA ALA A 49 -3.62 -19.60 -2.43
C ALA A 49 -3.35 -18.20 -1.86
N PRO A 50 -2.89 -18.08 -0.60
CA PRO A 50 -2.53 -16.79 -0.05
C PRO A 50 -1.48 -16.10 -0.91
N ALA A 51 -1.69 -14.81 -1.18
CA ALA A 51 -0.78 -14.02 -1.98
C ALA A 51 0.20 -13.28 -1.08
N ASP A 52 1.46 -13.20 -1.54
CA ASP A 52 2.51 -12.46 -0.87
C ASP A 52 2.47 -11.01 -1.38
N CYS A 53 2.18 -10.08 -0.48
CA CYS A 53 1.90 -8.70 -0.86
C CYS A 53 2.79 -7.71 -0.13
N GLU A 54 3.01 -6.57 -0.77
CA GLU A 54 3.66 -5.43 -0.16
C GLU A 54 2.90 -4.16 -0.50
N LEU A 55 2.84 -3.24 0.44
CA LEU A 55 2.37 -1.88 0.19
C LEU A 55 3.56 -0.95 0.31
N GLU A 56 3.85 -0.23 -0.75
CA GLU A 56 4.93 0.75 -0.78
C GLU A 56 4.34 2.14 -0.67
N ILE A 57 4.76 2.88 0.34
CA ILE A 57 4.33 4.27 0.55
C ILE A 57 5.46 5.17 0.07
N LEU A 58 5.13 6.04 -0.89
CA LEU A 58 6.10 6.94 -1.51
C LEU A 58 5.68 8.39 -1.30
N ASP A 59 6.67 9.30 -1.27
CA ASP A 59 6.39 10.73 -1.18
C ASP A 59 5.98 11.32 -2.54
N GLY A 60 5.80 12.63 -2.58
CA GLY A 60 5.39 13.32 -3.81
C GLY A 60 6.40 13.25 -4.94
N HIS A 61 7.64 12.90 -4.64
CA HIS A 61 8.69 12.70 -5.64
C HIS A 61 8.89 11.23 -5.99
N ARG A 62 7.96 10.35 -5.58
CA ARG A 62 8.01 8.91 -5.79
C ARG A 62 9.18 8.24 -5.07
N LYS A 63 9.65 8.86 -3.99
CA LYS A 63 10.69 8.28 -3.17
C LYS A 63 10.07 7.37 -2.11
N LEU A 64 10.58 6.15 -2.00
CA LEU A 64 10.06 5.16 -1.04
C LEU A 64 10.30 5.63 0.39
N LEU A 65 9.23 5.69 1.18
CA LEU A 65 9.27 6.03 2.60
C LEU A 65 9.22 4.77 3.46
N VAL A 66 8.30 3.87 3.17
CA VAL A 66 8.13 2.65 3.94
C VAL A 66 7.52 1.55 3.07
N ARG A 67 7.89 0.31 3.36
CA ARG A 67 7.34 -0.87 2.71
C ARG A 67 6.69 -1.74 3.77
N LEU A 68 5.40 -2.02 3.60
CA LEU A 68 4.63 -2.85 4.52
C LEU A 68 4.35 -4.20 3.85
N HIS A 69 4.81 -5.26 4.48
CA HIS A 69 4.63 -6.62 3.97
C HIS A 69 3.40 -7.25 4.62
N PHE A 70 2.55 -7.88 3.81
CA PHE A 70 1.34 -8.54 4.31
C PHE A 70 0.92 -9.68 3.39
N SER A 71 0.02 -10.53 3.89
CA SER A 71 -0.52 -11.64 3.11
C SER A 71 -2.01 -11.44 2.89
N MET A 72 -2.46 -11.68 1.65
CA MET A 72 -3.88 -11.75 1.34
C MET A 72 -4.32 -13.20 1.48
N PRO A 73 -5.37 -13.48 2.28
CA PRO A 73 -5.87 -14.84 2.46
C PRO A 73 -6.56 -15.36 1.20
#